data_637c79e069d2999629de42feca402430
#
_entry.id   637c79e069d2999629de42feca402430
#
_cell.length_a   1.000
_cell.length_b   1.000
_cell.length_c   1.000
_cell.angle_alpha   90.00
_cell.angle_beta   90.00
_cell.angle_gamma   90.00
#
_symmetry.space_group_name_H-M   'P 1'
#
loop_
_entity.id
_entity.type
_entity.pdbx_description
1 polymer ?
#
loop_
_entity_poly.entity_id
_entity_poly.type
_entity_poly.pdbx_seq_one_letter_code
_entity_poly.pdbx_strand_id
1 'polypeptide(L)'
;MPCHGMMRGIVQPCPGPRGLAVMTFVSRSRRAVLGLAPAALLLAAMPSAQAADAADQTLLNATYDVGRELFSEINPLFVAKWQKEHGGQLKIDQSYGGTSRQAQDIIQGKKADTVTFNQVPDIEILVKRRLVAKDWASQFPNNSSPYYSTIAFMVRKGNPKNIRNWDDLARPDVKLVFPNPKTSGNARYSYLGAWNHAQEQFPNDEAAAKAFMGRFLGNVENFPTGGRGATVAFAQNGQGDVLLTFESEIKSILAGKEFKDQGFELVVPPVSVMAAFPVAIVDKVVDAKGTREVARAYLEFQYSKEIQQLLARHNLRVHDPEVVAATADQFAKVRLVDPATFPGGWEGIQKTHFASGGLLDQLLAAGRH
;
A
#
# COMPACT_ATOMS: atom_id res chain seq x y z
N MET A 1 -51.45 6.19 34.57
CA MET A 1 -52.62 5.28 34.59
C MET A 1 -52.36 4.15 33.62
N PRO A 2 -52.72 2.98 34.05
CA PRO A 2 -52.01 1.73 33.83
C PRO A 2 -52.75 0.80 32.85
N CYS A 3 -52.19 -0.30 32.51
CA CYS A 3 -52.48 -1.70 32.86
C CYS A 3 -51.91 -2.61 31.77
N HIS A 4 -51.12 -3.57 32.12
CA HIS A 4 -51.37 -4.98 32.47
C HIS A 4 -51.82 -5.81 31.25
N GLY A 5 -51.28 -6.97 30.96
CA GLY A 5 -50.91 -8.11 31.70
C GLY A 5 -50.19 -9.14 30.80
N MET A 6 -49.24 -9.89 31.27
CA MET A 6 -49.37 -11.23 31.91
C MET A 6 -50.02 -12.27 30.96
N MET A 7 -49.54 -13.45 30.76
CA MET A 7 -48.71 -14.44 31.45
C MET A 7 -48.76 -15.75 30.68
N ARG A 8 -47.74 -16.58 30.89
CA ARG A 8 -47.72 -18.07 30.99
C ARG A 8 -47.82 -18.86 29.67
N GLY A 9 -47.13 -19.93 29.50
CA GLY A 9 -46.30 -20.75 30.37
C GLY A 9 -45.93 -22.04 29.63
N ILE A 10 -44.79 -22.54 29.95
CA ILE A 10 -44.45 -23.91 30.39
C ILE A 10 -45.00 -25.04 29.52
N VAL A 11 -44.16 -25.92 29.01
CA VAL A 11 -43.87 -27.25 29.52
C VAL A 11 -42.93 -28.01 28.55
N GLN A 12 -41.75 -28.42 29.06
CA GLN A 12 -41.05 -29.62 28.58
C GLN A 12 -41.76 -30.88 29.07
N PRO A 13 -41.57 -32.06 28.49
CA PRO A 13 -40.57 -32.97 29.01
C PRO A 13 -39.85 -33.90 28.01
N CYS A 14 -38.63 -34.32 28.37
CA CYS A 14 -38.00 -35.62 28.04
C CYS A 14 -38.61 -36.74 28.95
N PRO A 15 -38.27 -38.04 28.88
CA PRO A 15 -37.22 -38.81 28.15
C PRO A 15 -37.60 -40.24 27.72
N GLY A 16 -36.72 -40.91 26.95
CA GLY A 16 -36.25 -42.29 26.88
C GLY A 16 -37.25 -43.49 26.84
N PRO A 17 -36.83 -44.78 26.84
CA PRO A 17 -35.48 -45.35 26.63
C PRO A 17 -35.39 -46.61 25.75
N ARG A 18 -34.13 -47.06 25.47
CA ARG A 18 -33.62 -48.45 25.35
C ARG A 18 -34.28 -49.51 24.46
N GLY A 19 -33.48 -50.10 23.61
CA GLY A 19 -33.67 -51.45 23.04
C GLY A 19 -32.36 -52.06 22.56
N LEU A 20 -31.75 -52.90 23.40
CA LEU A 20 -30.72 -53.89 23.06
C LEU A 20 -31.36 -55.10 22.38
N ALA A 21 -30.68 -55.66 21.35
CA ALA A 21 -30.75 -57.09 20.98
C ALA A 21 -29.56 -57.37 20.07
N VAL A 22 -28.50 -57.99 20.56
CA VAL A 22 -28.24 -59.42 20.71
C VAL A 22 -27.83 -60.11 19.41
N MET A 23 -26.61 -60.57 19.46
CA MET A 23 -25.83 -61.45 18.60
C MET A 23 -26.61 -62.64 18.00
N THR A 24 -26.16 -63.07 16.81
CA THR A 24 -25.98 -64.54 16.59
C THR A 24 -24.80 -64.80 15.64
N PHE A 25 -23.85 -65.50 16.14
CA PHE A 25 -22.78 -66.25 15.45
C PHE A 25 -23.35 -67.45 14.73
N VAL A 26 -22.94 -67.71 13.48
CA VAL A 26 -22.95 -69.05 12.90
C VAL A 26 -21.65 -69.24 12.11
N SER A 27 -20.89 -70.18 12.65
CA SER A 27 -19.71 -70.82 12.07
C SER A 27 -20.12 -71.99 11.18
N ARG A 28 -19.52 -72.15 10.00
CA ARG A 28 -19.23 -73.46 9.41
C ARG A 28 -18.20 -73.39 8.25
N SER A 29 -17.10 -73.84 8.56
CA SER A 29 -16.07 -74.79 8.03
C SER A 29 -16.10 -75.25 6.56
N ARG A 30 -14.88 -75.05 5.96
CA ARG A 30 -14.09 -75.92 5.10
C ARG A 30 -14.70 -76.55 3.84
N ARG A 31 -14.08 -76.15 2.66
CA ARG A 31 -13.45 -77.17 1.76
C ARG A 31 -12.49 -76.47 0.83
N ALA A 32 -11.23 -76.91 0.80
CA ALA A 32 -10.19 -76.58 -0.11
C ALA A 32 -10.47 -77.17 -1.50
N VAL A 33 -10.31 -76.37 -2.54
CA VAL A 33 -10.12 -76.87 -3.93
C VAL A 33 -8.94 -76.11 -4.51
N LEU A 34 -7.87 -76.87 -4.80
CA LEU A 34 -6.75 -76.41 -5.59
C LEU A 34 -7.26 -76.22 -7.03
N GLY A 35 -7.08 -74.97 -7.56
CA GLY A 35 -7.28 -74.64 -8.94
C GLY A 35 -6.17 -73.72 -9.42
N LEU A 36 -5.39 -74.15 -10.39
CA LEU A 36 -4.34 -73.38 -11.08
C LEU A 36 -4.95 -72.07 -11.62
N ALA A 37 -4.35 -70.96 -11.21
CA ALA A 37 -4.65 -69.66 -11.80
C ALA A 37 -3.65 -69.27 -12.88
N PRO A 38 -4.08 -68.72 -14.05
CA PRO A 38 -3.19 -68.03 -14.95
C PRO A 38 -2.86 -66.64 -14.40
N ALA A 39 -1.57 -66.30 -14.47
CA ALA A 39 -1.06 -64.99 -14.12
C ALA A 39 -1.63 -63.94 -15.09
N ALA A 40 -2.67 -63.22 -14.65
CA ALA A 40 -3.10 -62.00 -15.35
C ALA A 40 -2.23 -60.83 -14.86
N LEU A 41 -1.42 -60.26 -15.77
CA LEU A 41 -0.72 -59.02 -15.57
C LEU A 41 -1.78 -57.93 -15.33
N LEU A 42 -1.93 -57.51 -14.09
CA LEU A 42 -2.60 -56.26 -13.73
C LEU A 42 -1.65 -55.12 -14.10
N LEU A 43 -1.79 -54.55 -15.30
CA LEU A 43 -1.35 -53.19 -15.56
C LEU A 43 -2.13 -52.26 -14.61
N ALA A 44 -1.46 -51.83 -13.52
CA ALA A 44 -1.95 -50.76 -12.68
C ALA A 44 -2.01 -49.51 -13.56
N ALA A 45 -3.20 -49.15 -14.02
CA ALA A 45 -3.47 -47.80 -14.54
C ALA A 45 -3.24 -46.86 -13.37
N MET A 46 -2.08 -46.20 -13.34
CA MET A 46 -1.88 -45.02 -12.49
C MET A 46 -2.95 -43.99 -12.91
N PRO A 47 -3.76 -43.50 -11.98
CA PRO A 47 -4.61 -42.37 -12.30
C PRO A 47 -3.66 -41.23 -12.68
N SER A 48 -3.68 -40.82 -13.94
CA SER A 48 -3.13 -39.53 -14.33
C SER A 48 -3.85 -38.52 -13.45
N ALA A 49 -3.08 -37.87 -12.56
CA ALA A 49 -3.56 -36.71 -11.84
C ALA A 49 -3.98 -35.69 -12.90
N GLN A 50 -5.27 -35.68 -13.20
CA GLN A 50 -5.88 -34.63 -13.99
C GLN A 50 -5.64 -33.36 -13.19
N ALA A 51 -4.76 -32.47 -13.70
CA ALA A 51 -4.66 -31.13 -13.19
C ALA A 51 -6.09 -30.59 -13.20
N ALA A 52 -6.64 -30.35 -12.02
CA ALA A 52 -7.93 -29.66 -11.93
C ALA A 52 -7.79 -28.37 -12.74
N ASP A 53 -8.68 -28.16 -13.71
CA ASP A 53 -8.72 -26.92 -14.45
C ASP A 53 -8.77 -25.77 -13.44
N ALA A 54 -7.70 -24.98 -13.38
CA ALA A 54 -7.63 -23.87 -12.44
C ALA A 54 -8.76 -22.91 -12.80
N ALA A 55 -9.65 -22.63 -11.84
CA ALA A 55 -10.78 -21.75 -12.06
C ALA A 55 -10.28 -20.34 -12.43
N ASP A 56 -11.00 -19.69 -13.34
CA ASP A 56 -10.76 -18.29 -13.69
C ASP A 56 -10.85 -17.41 -12.45
N GLN A 57 -9.86 -16.56 -12.26
CA GLN A 57 -9.72 -15.70 -11.08
C GLN A 57 -9.67 -14.22 -11.47
N THR A 58 -10.27 -13.38 -10.64
CA THR A 58 -10.14 -11.92 -10.75
C THR A 58 -9.65 -11.37 -9.44
N LEU A 59 -8.52 -10.67 -9.49
CA LEU A 59 -7.89 -9.97 -8.38
C LEU A 59 -8.09 -8.47 -8.56
N LEU A 60 -8.54 -7.76 -7.52
CA LEU A 60 -8.59 -6.31 -7.50
C LEU A 60 -7.49 -5.77 -6.58
N ASN A 61 -6.54 -5.00 -7.13
CA ASN A 61 -5.56 -4.26 -6.36
C ASN A 61 -5.98 -2.78 -6.24
N ALA A 62 -6.11 -2.26 -5.03
CA ALA A 62 -6.32 -0.84 -4.78
C ALA A 62 -4.97 -0.15 -4.56
N THR A 63 -4.69 0.88 -5.35
CA THR A 63 -3.38 1.54 -5.35
C THR A 63 -3.48 3.06 -5.49
N TYR A 64 -2.36 3.73 -5.37
CA TYR A 64 -2.22 5.18 -5.48
C TYR A 64 -2.37 5.68 -6.93
N ASP A 65 -2.71 6.95 -7.10
CA ASP A 65 -3.10 7.55 -8.37
C ASP A 65 -1.98 7.60 -9.43
N VAL A 66 -0.74 7.88 -9.02
CA VAL A 66 0.42 7.97 -9.93
C VAL A 66 1.08 6.61 -10.24
N GLY A 67 0.52 5.50 -9.74
CA GLY A 67 1.01 4.14 -10.00
C GLY A 67 0.50 3.50 -11.29
N ARG A 68 -0.31 4.22 -12.09
CA ARG A 68 -0.99 3.64 -13.25
C ARG A 68 -0.02 3.06 -14.29
N GLU A 69 0.98 3.82 -14.67
CA GLU A 69 1.97 3.43 -15.68
C GLU A 69 2.77 2.22 -15.19
N LEU A 70 3.19 2.21 -13.93
CA LEU A 70 3.91 1.10 -13.29
C LEU A 70 3.11 -0.21 -13.33
N PHE A 71 1.87 -0.19 -12.86
CA PHE A 71 1.05 -1.40 -12.80
C PHE A 71 0.55 -1.87 -14.17
N SER A 72 0.54 -0.99 -15.18
CA SER A 72 0.28 -1.40 -16.57
C SER A 72 1.39 -2.29 -17.13
N GLU A 73 2.61 -2.23 -16.57
CA GLU A 73 3.73 -3.10 -16.94
C GLU A 73 3.82 -4.32 -16.01
N ILE A 74 3.64 -4.17 -14.69
CA ILE A 74 3.72 -5.29 -13.74
C ILE A 74 2.64 -6.34 -13.98
N ASN A 75 1.39 -5.92 -14.18
CA ASN A 75 0.27 -6.84 -14.22
C ASN A 75 0.34 -7.87 -15.35
N PRO A 76 0.66 -7.50 -16.61
CA PRO A 76 0.81 -8.49 -17.68
C PRO A 76 1.91 -9.52 -17.40
N LEU A 77 3.02 -9.10 -16.78
CA LEU A 77 4.12 -10.00 -16.41
C LEU A 77 3.67 -11.03 -15.37
N PHE A 78 2.97 -10.57 -14.34
CA PHE A 78 2.43 -11.47 -13.32
C PHE A 78 1.36 -12.41 -13.88
N VAL A 79 0.43 -11.91 -14.68
CA VAL A 79 -0.61 -12.72 -15.33
C VAL A 79 0.01 -13.83 -16.17
N ALA A 80 1.00 -13.51 -17.00
CA ALA A 80 1.69 -14.49 -17.83
C ALA A 80 2.41 -15.55 -16.99
N LYS A 81 3.10 -15.13 -15.91
CA LYS A 81 3.77 -16.03 -14.96
C LYS A 81 2.74 -16.95 -14.28
N TRP A 82 1.69 -16.40 -13.71
CA TRP A 82 0.66 -17.13 -12.99
C TRP A 82 -0.02 -18.18 -13.89
N GLN A 83 -0.44 -17.80 -15.08
CA GLN A 83 -1.08 -18.70 -16.04
C GLN A 83 -0.15 -19.84 -16.48
N LYS A 84 1.13 -19.55 -16.64
CA LYS A 84 2.13 -20.59 -16.98
C LYS A 84 2.30 -21.62 -15.85
N GLU A 85 2.23 -21.19 -14.59
CA GLU A 85 2.52 -22.03 -13.42
C GLU A 85 1.27 -22.77 -12.92
N HIS A 86 0.09 -22.18 -13.03
CA HIS A 86 -1.15 -22.68 -12.41
C HIS A 86 -2.26 -23.02 -13.42
N GLY A 87 -2.14 -22.59 -14.68
CA GLY A 87 -3.25 -22.66 -15.65
C GLY A 87 -4.37 -21.68 -15.33
N GLY A 88 -5.52 -21.82 -16.04
CA GLY A 88 -6.69 -20.93 -15.88
C GLY A 88 -6.46 -19.51 -16.38
N GLN A 89 -7.50 -18.67 -16.29
CA GLN A 89 -7.42 -17.25 -16.64
C GLN A 89 -7.29 -16.41 -15.38
N LEU A 90 -6.32 -15.49 -15.36
CA LEU A 90 -6.20 -14.50 -14.31
C LEU A 90 -6.42 -13.10 -14.88
N LYS A 91 -7.35 -12.36 -14.29
CA LYS A 91 -7.55 -10.94 -14.55
C LYS A 91 -7.13 -10.13 -13.35
N ILE A 92 -6.36 -9.07 -13.55
CA ILE A 92 -6.02 -8.10 -12.50
C ILE A 92 -6.70 -6.78 -12.81
N ASP A 93 -7.67 -6.43 -11.99
CA ASP A 93 -8.30 -5.11 -12.00
C ASP A 93 -7.51 -4.16 -11.08
N GLN A 94 -7.43 -2.89 -11.47
CA GLN A 94 -6.76 -1.86 -10.68
C GLN A 94 -7.74 -0.75 -10.31
N SER A 95 -7.70 -0.35 -9.04
CA SER A 95 -8.38 0.86 -8.56
C SER A 95 -7.35 1.91 -8.19
N TYR A 96 -7.33 3.02 -8.92
CA TYR A 96 -6.39 4.12 -8.72
C TYR A 96 -7.03 5.28 -7.97
N GLY A 97 -6.33 5.85 -6.98
CA GLY A 97 -6.80 7.00 -6.23
C GLY A 97 -5.89 7.33 -5.04
N GLY A 98 -6.16 8.43 -4.36
CA GLY A 98 -5.47 8.73 -3.11
C GLY A 98 -5.68 7.61 -2.09
N THR A 99 -4.60 7.11 -1.47
CA THR A 99 -4.65 5.86 -0.69
C THR A 99 -5.54 5.95 0.55
N SER A 100 -5.63 7.13 1.18
CA SER A 100 -6.59 7.35 2.27
C SER A 100 -8.05 7.21 1.81
N ARG A 101 -8.37 7.66 0.58
CA ARG A 101 -9.68 7.46 -0.03
C ARG A 101 -9.93 5.98 -0.34
N GLN A 102 -8.93 5.30 -0.91
CA GLN A 102 -9.00 3.86 -1.18
C GLN A 102 -9.27 3.06 0.09
N ALA A 103 -8.58 3.37 1.20
CA ALA A 103 -8.82 2.72 2.48
C ALA A 103 -10.27 2.92 2.97
N GLN A 104 -10.82 4.14 2.84
CA GLN A 104 -12.23 4.39 3.19
C GLN A 104 -13.20 3.64 2.28
N ASP A 105 -12.94 3.58 0.97
CA ASP A 105 -13.78 2.83 0.04
C ASP A 105 -13.80 1.33 0.37
N ILE A 106 -12.64 0.76 0.80
CA ILE A 106 -12.55 -0.64 1.26
C ILE A 106 -13.35 -0.85 2.54
N ILE A 107 -13.28 0.08 3.50
CA ILE A 107 -14.08 0.05 4.73
C ILE A 107 -15.58 0.09 4.40
N GLN A 108 -15.97 0.84 3.38
CA GLN A 108 -17.35 0.96 2.90
C GLN A 108 -17.80 -0.20 2.01
N GLY A 109 -16.93 -1.18 1.74
CA GLY A 109 -17.30 -2.42 1.06
C GLY A 109 -16.69 -2.67 -0.31
N LYS A 110 -15.75 -1.85 -0.80
CA LYS A 110 -14.96 -2.16 -1.98
C LYS A 110 -14.20 -3.47 -1.77
N LYS A 111 -14.35 -4.41 -2.69
CA LYS A 111 -13.81 -5.76 -2.59
C LYS A 111 -12.40 -5.86 -3.19
N ALA A 112 -11.47 -5.02 -2.72
CA ALA A 112 -10.07 -5.13 -3.09
C ALA A 112 -9.45 -6.36 -2.41
N ASP A 113 -8.73 -7.18 -3.17
CA ASP A 113 -8.01 -8.36 -2.68
C ASP A 113 -6.68 -7.95 -2.05
N THR A 114 -6.01 -6.96 -2.67
CA THR A 114 -4.74 -6.43 -2.22
C THR A 114 -4.76 -4.91 -2.21
N VAL A 115 -3.89 -4.34 -1.40
CA VAL A 115 -3.58 -2.91 -1.43
C VAL A 115 -2.09 -2.72 -1.70
N THR A 116 -1.75 -1.73 -2.51
CA THR A 116 -0.41 -1.19 -2.67
C THR A 116 -0.50 0.31 -2.39
N PHE A 117 -0.22 0.71 -1.17
CA PHE A 117 -0.42 2.08 -0.72
C PHE A 117 0.89 2.86 -0.69
N ASN A 118 0.81 4.16 -0.52
CA ASN A 118 1.98 5.02 -0.41
C ASN A 118 2.16 5.58 1.00
N GLN A 119 1.49 4.99 2.01
CA GLN A 119 1.71 5.31 3.41
C GLN A 119 1.15 4.23 4.35
N VAL A 120 1.84 3.99 5.45
CA VAL A 120 1.50 3.01 6.48
C VAL A 120 0.14 3.26 7.15
N PRO A 121 -0.23 4.50 7.56
CA PRO A 121 -1.50 4.75 8.26
C PRO A 121 -2.75 4.31 7.51
N ASP A 122 -2.70 4.24 6.18
CA ASP A 122 -3.85 3.81 5.39
C ASP A 122 -4.07 2.28 5.45
N ILE A 123 -3.01 1.50 5.70
CA ILE A 123 -3.15 0.07 6.02
C ILE A 123 -3.61 -0.10 7.48
N GLU A 124 -3.04 0.66 8.40
CA GLU A 124 -3.39 0.59 9.82
C GLU A 124 -4.88 0.85 10.10
N ILE A 125 -5.53 1.71 9.30
CA ILE A 125 -6.99 1.91 9.44
C ILE A 125 -7.77 0.67 9.01
N LEU A 126 -7.28 -0.11 8.04
CA LEU A 126 -7.87 -1.39 7.61
C LEU A 126 -7.66 -2.47 8.70
N VAL A 127 -6.49 -2.48 9.35
CA VAL A 127 -6.21 -3.36 10.50
C VAL A 127 -7.18 -3.08 11.65
N LYS A 128 -7.39 -1.81 12.01
CA LYS A 128 -8.36 -1.41 13.05
C LYS A 128 -9.79 -1.86 12.73
N ARG A 129 -10.13 -2.02 11.46
CA ARG A 129 -11.42 -2.54 10.98
C ARG A 129 -11.43 -4.06 10.78
N ARG A 130 -10.35 -4.78 11.13
CA ARG A 130 -10.19 -6.24 10.96
C ARG A 130 -10.39 -6.70 9.51
N LEU A 131 -9.98 -5.88 8.56
CA LEU A 131 -9.98 -6.19 7.13
C LEU A 131 -8.63 -6.72 6.69
N VAL A 132 -7.57 -6.32 7.35
CA VAL A 132 -6.17 -6.70 7.16
C VAL A 132 -5.64 -7.26 8.47
N ALA A 133 -4.77 -8.27 8.41
CA ALA A 133 -4.15 -8.91 9.56
C ALA A 133 -3.28 -7.92 10.36
N LYS A 134 -3.16 -8.13 11.68
CA LYS A 134 -2.36 -7.26 12.56
C LYS A 134 -0.87 -7.34 12.27
N ASP A 135 -0.41 -8.49 11.83
CA ASP A 135 0.98 -8.79 11.49
C ASP A 135 1.34 -8.51 10.02
N TRP A 136 0.50 -7.75 9.32
CA TRP A 136 0.65 -7.45 7.90
C TRP A 136 2.07 -6.99 7.52
N ALA A 137 2.70 -6.16 8.38
CA ALA A 137 4.03 -5.61 8.11
C ALA A 137 5.15 -6.67 8.11
N SER A 138 4.93 -7.82 8.76
CA SER A 138 5.88 -8.95 8.78
C SER A 138 5.60 -10.03 7.74
N GLN A 139 4.53 -9.89 6.95
CA GLN A 139 4.14 -10.90 5.96
C GLN A 139 5.02 -10.90 4.70
N PHE A 140 5.67 -9.78 4.41
CA PHE A 140 6.59 -9.62 3.29
C PHE A 140 7.86 -8.86 3.73
N PRO A 141 8.98 -8.95 2.98
CA PRO A 141 10.22 -8.26 3.33
C PRO A 141 10.07 -6.73 3.49
N ASN A 142 11.00 -6.11 4.21
CA ASN A 142 11.11 -4.66 4.35
C ASN A 142 9.83 -4.01 4.91
N ASN A 143 9.26 -4.59 5.96
CA ASN A 143 7.98 -4.17 6.54
C ASN A 143 6.85 -4.14 5.50
N SER A 144 6.80 -5.18 4.67
CA SER A 144 5.86 -5.32 3.55
C SER A 144 5.91 -4.14 2.57
N SER A 145 7.11 -3.58 2.32
CA SER A 145 7.32 -2.49 1.37
C SER A 145 8.30 -2.92 0.28
N PRO A 146 7.84 -3.28 -0.93
CA PRO A 146 8.71 -3.75 -2.01
C PRO A 146 9.60 -2.66 -2.59
N TYR A 147 9.24 -1.40 -2.42
CA TYR A 147 9.98 -0.24 -2.91
C TYR A 147 9.64 1.01 -2.10
N TYR A 148 10.41 2.07 -2.33
CA TYR A 148 10.25 3.35 -1.66
C TYR A 148 10.67 4.52 -2.58
N SER A 149 10.35 5.72 -2.16
CA SER A 149 10.83 6.96 -2.76
C SER A 149 11.25 7.92 -1.63
N THR A 150 11.47 9.15 -1.97
CA THR A 150 11.67 10.24 -1.00
C THR A 150 10.98 11.50 -1.50
N ILE A 151 10.82 12.50 -0.65
CA ILE A 151 10.33 13.81 -1.07
C ILE A 151 11.48 14.63 -1.65
N ALA A 152 11.22 15.21 -2.80
CA ALA A 152 12.10 16.12 -3.50
C ALA A 152 11.31 17.33 -4.01
N PHE A 153 12.00 18.26 -4.63
CA PHE A 153 11.44 19.52 -5.09
C PHE A 153 11.58 19.61 -6.61
N MET A 154 10.47 19.85 -7.30
CA MET A 154 10.50 20.23 -8.71
C MET A 154 10.42 21.75 -8.78
N VAL A 155 11.42 22.36 -9.42
CA VAL A 155 11.56 23.81 -9.52
C VAL A 155 11.46 24.28 -10.96
N ARG A 156 11.21 25.57 -11.15
CA ARG A 156 11.16 26.21 -12.46
C ARG A 156 12.54 26.18 -13.12
N LYS A 157 12.57 26.29 -14.46
CA LYS A 157 13.79 26.31 -15.27
C LYS A 157 14.83 27.28 -14.73
N GLY A 158 16.06 26.80 -14.56
CA GLY A 158 17.18 27.59 -14.04
C GLY A 158 17.09 27.85 -12.55
N ASN A 159 16.17 27.25 -11.84
CA ASN A 159 15.98 27.40 -10.40
C ASN A 159 16.06 28.88 -9.90
N PRO A 160 15.18 29.78 -10.40
CA PRO A 160 15.33 31.23 -10.19
C PRO A 160 15.23 31.63 -8.72
N LYS A 161 14.66 30.79 -7.85
CA LYS A 161 14.58 31.03 -6.42
C LYS A 161 15.77 30.42 -5.67
N ASN A 162 16.74 29.79 -6.35
CA ASN A 162 17.91 29.14 -5.76
C ASN A 162 17.54 28.17 -4.63
N ILE A 163 16.54 27.32 -4.88
CA ILE A 163 16.07 26.32 -3.94
C ILE A 163 17.07 25.17 -3.85
N ARG A 164 17.55 24.85 -2.62
CA ARG A 164 18.53 23.80 -2.37
C ARG A 164 18.15 22.89 -1.21
N ASN A 165 17.42 23.44 -0.24
CA ASN A 165 17.09 22.72 1.00
C ASN A 165 15.71 23.18 1.52
N TRP A 166 15.26 22.55 2.58
CA TRP A 166 13.97 22.84 3.25
C TRP A 166 13.89 24.28 3.77
N ASP A 167 15.00 24.89 4.20
CA ASP A 167 15.03 26.29 4.65
C ASP A 167 14.54 27.26 3.60
N ASP A 168 14.89 27.00 2.34
CA ASP A 168 14.49 27.84 1.22
C ASP A 168 12.98 27.88 1.02
N LEU A 169 12.30 26.80 1.41
CA LEU A 169 10.84 26.67 1.27
C LEU A 169 10.07 27.51 2.29
N ALA A 170 10.71 27.93 3.38
CA ALA A 170 10.12 28.80 4.40
C ALA A 170 10.40 30.30 4.18
N ARG A 171 11.07 30.67 3.08
CA ARG A 171 11.31 32.07 2.72
C ARG A 171 10.01 32.72 2.19
N PRO A 172 9.75 34.02 2.52
CA PRO A 172 8.50 34.68 2.15
C PRO A 172 8.32 34.94 0.65
N ASP A 173 9.42 34.89 -0.14
CA ASP A 173 9.42 35.07 -1.59
C ASP A 173 9.21 33.77 -2.37
N VAL A 174 9.00 32.63 -1.70
CA VAL A 174 8.83 31.30 -2.34
C VAL A 174 7.39 30.84 -2.20
N LYS A 175 6.82 30.36 -3.29
CA LYS A 175 5.46 29.82 -3.34
C LYS A 175 5.49 28.32 -3.61
N LEU A 176 4.72 27.59 -2.80
CA LEU A 176 4.73 26.13 -2.78
C LEU A 176 3.43 25.55 -3.31
N VAL A 177 3.55 24.40 -3.96
CA VAL A 177 2.43 23.52 -4.29
C VAL A 177 2.76 22.12 -3.79
N PHE A 178 1.89 21.54 -3.01
CA PHE A 178 1.87 20.09 -2.71
C PHE A 178 0.47 19.65 -2.30
N PRO A 179 0.16 18.35 -2.38
CA PRO A 179 -1.20 17.88 -2.13
C PRO A 179 -1.65 18.14 -0.69
N ASN A 180 -2.95 17.99 -0.44
CA ASN A 180 -3.51 18.17 0.90
C ASN A 180 -3.13 17.00 1.83
N PRO A 181 -2.47 17.23 2.98
CA PRO A 181 -2.09 16.17 3.91
C PRO A 181 -3.27 15.43 4.57
N LYS A 182 -4.47 15.96 4.46
CA LYS A 182 -5.69 15.25 4.93
C LYS A 182 -6.18 14.18 3.95
N THR A 183 -5.75 14.23 2.67
CA THR A 183 -6.26 13.35 1.61
C THR A 183 -5.16 12.56 0.87
N SER A 184 -3.89 12.95 1.02
CA SER A 184 -2.77 12.40 0.25
C SER A 184 -1.60 11.99 1.13
N GLY A 185 -1.15 10.74 0.97
CA GLY A 185 0.07 10.24 1.61
C GLY A 185 1.34 10.97 1.16
N ASN A 186 1.44 11.33 -0.12
CA ASN A 186 2.52 12.17 -0.63
C ASN A 186 2.67 13.45 0.19
N ALA A 187 1.56 14.14 0.43
CA ALA A 187 1.55 15.37 1.20
C ALA A 187 1.95 15.18 2.67
N ARG A 188 1.59 14.04 3.27
CA ARG A 188 2.03 13.72 4.64
C ARG A 188 3.53 13.56 4.70
N TYR A 189 4.14 12.88 3.74
CA TYR A 189 5.60 12.80 3.66
C TYR A 189 6.25 14.16 3.40
N SER A 190 5.66 15.02 2.56
CA SER A 190 6.14 16.40 2.33
C SER A 190 6.14 17.21 3.63
N TYR A 191 5.05 17.14 4.38
CA TYR A 191 4.94 17.76 5.70
C TYR A 191 5.95 17.18 6.70
N LEU A 192 6.09 15.84 6.76
CA LEU A 192 7.02 15.19 7.69
C LEU A 192 8.48 15.46 7.33
N GLY A 193 8.83 15.64 6.06
CA GLY A 193 10.16 16.05 5.64
C GLY A 193 10.51 17.44 6.15
N ALA A 194 9.58 18.41 6.00
CA ALA A 194 9.74 19.76 6.55
C ALA A 194 9.78 19.75 8.09
N TRP A 195 8.94 18.95 8.75
CA TRP A 195 8.95 18.80 10.21
C TRP A 195 10.24 18.20 10.72
N ASN A 196 10.75 17.13 10.09
CA ASN A 196 12.04 16.54 10.46
C ASN A 196 13.18 17.56 10.36
N HIS A 197 13.22 18.31 9.27
CA HIS A 197 14.20 19.38 9.09
C HIS A 197 14.10 20.42 10.21
N ALA A 198 12.89 20.86 10.55
CA ALA A 198 12.67 21.82 11.64
C ALA A 198 13.17 21.27 13.00
N GLN A 199 12.89 19.99 13.30
CA GLN A 199 13.35 19.35 14.52
C GLN A 199 14.90 19.24 14.59
N GLU A 200 15.56 18.96 13.48
CA GLU A 200 17.02 18.90 13.42
C GLU A 200 17.66 20.29 13.54
N GLN A 201 17.01 21.30 12.98
CA GLN A 201 17.50 22.69 13.02
C GLN A 201 17.27 23.35 14.38
N PHE A 202 16.19 23.02 15.06
CA PHE A 202 15.80 23.57 16.35
C PHE A 202 15.66 22.46 17.40
N PRO A 203 16.76 21.76 17.76
CA PRO A 203 16.71 20.67 18.72
C PRO A 203 16.25 21.22 20.08
N ASN A 204 15.21 20.62 20.65
CA ASN A 204 14.61 21.00 21.94
C ASN A 204 13.91 22.38 21.95
N ASP A 205 13.72 23.03 20.80
CA ASP A 205 12.92 24.26 20.66
C ASP A 205 11.70 24.00 19.77
N GLU A 206 10.67 23.44 20.37
CA GLU A 206 9.41 23.15 19.67
C GLU A 206 8.73 24.41 19.13
N ALA A 207 8.89 25.56 19.81
CA ALA A 207 8.29 26.81 19.38
C ALA A 207 8.96 27.31 18.07
N ALA A 208 10.28 27.25 17.98
CA ALA A 208 11.01 27.59 16.76
C ALA A 208 10.68 26.62 15.61
N ALA A 209 10.58 25.31 15.88
CA ALA A 209 10.17 24.31 14.90
C ALA A 209 8.74 24.58 14.38
N LYS A 210 7.80 24.92 15.25
CA LYS A 210 6.43 25.30 14.87
C LYS A 210 6.40 26.61 14.05
N ALA A 211 7.24 27.58 14.42
CA ALA A 211 7.35 28.83 13.67
C ALA A 211 7.91 28.60 12.25
N PHE A 212 8.89 27.72 12.09
CA PHE A 212 9.37 27.28 10.77
C PHE A 212 8.23 26.67 9.96
N MET A 213 7.49 25.69 10.53
CA MET A 213 6.37 25.05 9.87
C MET A 213 5.24 26.00 9.51
N GLY A 214 4.99 27.01 10.35
CA GLY A 214 4.04 28.08 10.07
C GLY A 214 4.41 28.87 8.79
N ARG A 215 5.69 29.26 8.66
CA ARG A 215 6.19 29.92 7.42
C ARG A 215 6.12 29.00 6.22
N PHE A 216 6.57 27.75 6.36
CA PHE A 216 6.50 26.74 5.31
C PHE A 216 5.07 26.53 4.80
N LEU A 217 4.11 26.31 5.67
CA LEU A 217 2.70 26.14 5.31
C LEU A 217 2.05 27.43 4.81
N GLY A 218 2.47 28.59 5.33
CA GLY A 218 2.00 29.90 4.86
C GLY A 218 2.41 30.23 3.42
N ASN A 219 3.45 29.57 2.91
CA ASN A 219 3.90 29.71 1.52
C ASN A 219 3.11 28.81 0.54
N VAL A 220 2.23 27.94 1.02
CA VAL A 220 1.49 27.05 0.13
C VAL A 220 0.32 27.77 -0.51
N GLU A 221 0.38 27.94 -1.83
CA GLU A 221 -0.69 28.60 -2.60
C GLU A 221 -1.90 27.69 -2.81
N ASN A 222 -1.67 26.38 -2.95
CA ASN A 222 -2.71 25.46 -3.27
C ASN A 222 -2.45 24.06 -2.65
N PHE A 223 -3.50 23.45 -2.12
CA PHE A 223 -3.53 22.09 -1.59
C PHE A 223 -4.46 21.19 -2.44
N PRO A 224 -4.04 20.73 -3.63
CA PRO A 224 -4.83 19.78 -4.41
C PRO A 224 -5.06 18.46 -3.65
N THR A 225 -6.10 17.71 -4.03
CA THR A 225 -6.50 16.50 -3.30
C THR A 225 -5.51 15.34 -3.40
N GLY A 226 -4.65 15.31 -4.44
CA GLY A 226 -3.67 14.23 -4.68
C GLY A 226 -2.47 14.71 -5.49
N GLY A 227 -1.46 13.84 -5.65
CA GLY A 227 -0.20 14.14 -6.33
C GLY A 227 -0.42 14.63 -7.76
N ARG A 228 -1.25 13.93 -8.55
CA ARG A 228 -1.55 14.33 -9.93
C ARG A 228 -2.18 15.73 -10.02
N GLY A 229 -3.08 16.06 -9.09
CA GLY A 229 -3.65 17.41 -9.00
C GLY A 229 -2.61 18.48 -8.70
N ALA A 230 -1.63 18.18 -7.87
CA ALA A 230 -0.53 19.09 -7.57
C ALA A 230 0.39 19.29 -8.80
N THR A 231 0.68 18.22 -9.53
CA THR A 231 1.43 18.30 -10.80
C THR A 231 0.71 19.16 -11.82
N VAL A 232 -0.60 19.01 -11.98
CA VAL A 232 -1.42 19.85 -12.87
C VAL A 232 -1.38 21.32 -12.42
N ALA A 233 -1.57 21.60 -11.13
CA ALA A 233 -1.53 22.96 -10.59
C ALA A 233 -0.18 23.63 -10.87
N PHE A 234 0.92 22.94 -10.62
CA PHE A 234 2.25 23.45 -10.85
C PHE A 234 2.60 23.49 -12.35
N ALA A 235 2.57 22.36 -13.05
CA ALA A 235 3.15 22.24 -14.39
C ALA A 235 2.25 22.79 -15.50
N GLN A 236 0.92 22.59 -15.41
CA GLN A 236 -0.01 23.07 -16.45
C GLN A 236 -0.54 24.46 -16.13
N ASN A 237 -0.90 24.74 -14.88
CA ASN A 237 -1.52 26.01 -14.49
C ASN A 237 -0.51 27.08 -14.05
N GLY A 238 0.79 26.74 -13.99
CA GLY A 238 1.85 27.70 -13.66
C GLY A 238 1.86 28.16 -12.20
N GLN A 239 1.17 27.48 -11.28
CA GLN A 239 1.09 27.86 -9.87
C GLN A 239 2.38 27.53 -9.12
N GLY A 240 2.76 28.40 -8.20
CA GLY A 240 3.92 28.23 -7.32
C GLY A 240 5.28 28.23 -8.00
N ASP A 241 6.31 28.33 -7.20
CA ASP A 241 7.72 28.25 -7.59
C ASP A 241 8.28 26.83 -7.45
N VAL A 242 7.72 26.06 -6.50
CA VAL A 242 8.19 24.72 -6.11
C VAL A 242 7.01 23.77 -5.97
N LEU A 243 7.10 22.61 -6.62
CA LEU A 243 6.25 21.45 -6.33
C LEU A 243 7.00 20.48 -5.43
N LEU A 244 6.42 20.16 -4.27
CA LEU A 244 6.90 19.07 -3.41
C LEU A 244 6.15 17.80 -3.76
N THR A 245 6.91 16.78 -4.18
CA THR A 245 6.35 15.46 -4.48
C THR A 245 7.44 14.39 -4.37
N PHE A 246 7.11 13.14 -4.70
CA PHE A 246 8.09 12.06 -4.70
C PHE A 246 9.18 12.28 -5.76
N GLU A 247 10.44 11.97 -5.41
CA GLU A 247 11.56 11.99 -6.35
C GLU A 247 11.24 11.20 -7.62
N SER A 248 10.61 10.03 -7.46
CA SER A 248 10.19 9.17 -8.57
C SER A 248 9.20 9.85 -9.51
N GLU A 249 8.24 10.60 -8.98
CA GLU A 249 7.26 11.35 -9.76
C GLU A 249 7.93 12.49 -10.55
N ILE A 250 8.79 13.26 -9.89
CA ILE A 250 9.53 14.34 -10.57
C ILE A 250 10.35 13.80 -11.75
N LYS A 251 11.11 12.74 -11.53
CA LYS A 251 11.91 12.11 -12.58
C LYS A 251 11.06 11.63 -13.75
N SER A 252 9.89 11.03 -13.44
CA SER A 252 8.95 10.59 -14.47
C SER A 252 8.37 11.78 -15.26
N ILE A 253 8.07 12.89 -14.60
CA ILE A 253 7.63 14.13 -15.25
C ILE A 253 8.71 14.69 -16.17
N LEU A 254 9.97 14.75 -15.69
CA LEU A 254 11.10 15.27 -16.46
C LEU A 254 11.46 14.36 -17.65
N ALA A 255 11.28 13.07 -17.56
CA ALA A 255 11.49 12.13 -18.66
C ALA A 255 10.32 12.13 -19.67
N GLY A 256 9.14 12.56 -19.25
CA GLY A 256 7.93 12.61 -20.06
C GLY A 256 7.98 13.70 -21.14
N LYS A 257 7.26 13.46 -22.25
CA LYS A 257 7.19 14.43 -23.34
C LYS A 257 6.31 15.64 -23.02
N GLU A 258 5.35 15.48 -22.12
CA GLU A 258 4.30 16.48 -21.83
C GLU A 258 4.86 17.81 -21.32
N PHE A 259 5.90 17.79 -20.50
CA PHE A 259 6.47 18.99 -19.85
C PHE A 259 7.93 19.28 -20.24
N LYS A 260 8.46 18.56 -21.24
CA LYS A 260 9.88 18.63 -21.65
C LYS A 260 10.33 20.07 -21.96
N ASP A 261 9.49 20.84 -22.63
CA ASP A 261 9.83 22.20 -23.07
C ASP A 261 9.78 23.22 -21.92
N GLN A 262 9.22 22.87 -20.79
CA GLN A 262 9.17 23.75 -19.63
C GLN A 262 10.49 23.81 -18.85
N GLY A 263 11.37 22.81 -19.05
CA GLY A 263 12.71 22.81 -18.48
C GLY A 263 12.74 22.78 -16.96
N PHE A 264 11.77 22.14 -16.31
CA PHE A 264 11.77 21.95 -14.86
C PHE A 264 13.02 21.22 -14.40
N GLU A 265 13.42 21.43 -13.15
CA GLU A 265 14.61 20.82 -12.56
C GLU A 265 14.25 20.09 -11.25
N LEU A 266 14.96 19.00 -10.99
CA LEU A 266 14.88 18.23 -9.76
C LEU A 266 15.91 18.76 -8.75
N VAL A 267 15.45 19.07 -7.56
CA VAL A 267 16.29 19.35 -6.39
C VAL A 267 15.99 18.29 -5.32
N VAL A 268 17.00 17.51 -4.95
CA VAL A 268 16.91 16.54 -3.85
C VAL A 268 17.62 17.16 -2.64
N PRO A 269 16.91 17.43 -1.53
CA PRO A 269 17.54 17.99 -0.34
C PRO A 269 18.51 16.98 0.29
N PRO A 270 19.55 17.44 1.03
CA PRO A 270 20.54 16.55 1.65
C PRO A 270 19.93 15.53 2.63
N VAL A 271 18.82 15.88 3.26
CA VAL A 271 18.04 15.05 4.18
C VAL A 271 16.59 15.08 3.79
N SER A 272 15.96 13.93 3.74
CA SER A 272 14.53 13.81 3.48
C SER A 272 13.97 12.56 4.17
N VAL A 273 12.67 12.34 4.03
CA VAL A 273 12.00 11.18 4.63
C VAL A 273 11.95 10.01 3.65
N MET A 274 12.06 8.80 4.17
CA MET A 274 11.80 7.58 3.42
C MET A 274 10.29 7.42 3.25
N ALA A 275 9.84 7.48 2.01
CA ALA A 275 8.44 7.26 1.65
C ALA A 275 8.25 5.81 1.20
N ALA A 276 7.91 4.94 2.14
CA ALA A 276 7.64 3.54 1.88
C ALA A 276 6.31 3.36 1.13
N PHE A 277 6.28 2.35 0.24
CA PHE A 277 5.07 1.93 -0.46
C PHE A 277 4.63 0.55 0.05
N PRO A 278 3.91 0.49 1.17
CA PRO A 278 3.54 -0.77 1.77
C PRO A 278 2.45 -1.49 1.01
N VAL A 279 2.50 -2.82 1.06
CA VAL A 279 1.53 -3.73 0.48
C VAL A 279 0.87 -4.57 1.56
N ALA A 280 -0.39 -4.94 1.37
CA ALA A 280 -1.08 -5.85 2.26
C ALA A 280 -2.18 -6.64 1.54
N ILE A 281 -2.48 -7.82 2.07
CA ILE A 281 -3.64 -8.63 1.68
C ILE A 281 -4.86 -8.14 2.47
N VAL A 282 -5.99 -7.96 1.79
CA VAL A 282 -7.26 -7.66 2.46
C VAL A 282 -7.92 -8.99 2.84
N ASP A 283 -7.51 -9.54 3.99
CA ASP A 283 -7.81 -10.91 4.44
C ASP A 283 -9.28 -11.27 4.31
N LYS A 284 -10.17 -10.40 4.79
CA LYS A 284 -11.61 -10.65 4.75
C LYS A 284 -12.16 -10.80 3.32
N VAL A 285 -11.53 -10.16 2.34
CA VAL A 285 -11.96 -10.23 0.95
C VAL A 285 -11.42 -11.49 0.28
N VAL A 286 -10.13 -11.77 0.42
CA VAL A 286 -9.50 -12.92 -0.23
C VAL A 286 -10.04 -14.24 0.32
N ASP A 287 -10.39 -14.31 1.61
CA ASP A 287 -11.03 -15.50 2.21
C ASP A 287 -12.43 -15.74 1.65
N ALA A 288 -13.20 -14.66 1.47
CA ALA A 288 -14.56 -14.76 0.90
C ALA A 288 -14.54 -15.09 -0.60
N LYS A 289 -13.49 -14.72 -1.33
CA LYS A 289 -13.35 -14.93 -2.77
C LYS A 289 -12.56 -16.18 -3.14
N GLY A 290 -11.79 -16.75 -2.20
CA GLY A 290 -10.85 -17.84 -2.48
C GLY A 290 -9.61 -17.39 -3.27
N THR A 291 -9.24 -16.12 -3.20
CA THR A 291 -8.14 -15.51 -3.97
C THR A 291 -6.86 -15.31 -3.16
N ARG A 292 -6.76 -15.90 -1.95
CA ARG A 292 -5.61 -15.66 -1.04
C ARG A 292 -4.27 -16.06 -1.65
N GLU A 293 -4.21 -17.19 -2.33
CA GLU A 293 -2.97 -17.69 -2.93
C GLU A 293 -2.46 -16.74 -4.03
N VAL A 294 -3.31 -16.40 -4.99
CA VAL A 294 -2.96 -15.48 -6.08
C VAL A 294 -2.65 -14.08 -5.56
N ALA A 295 -3.37 -13.61 -4.53
CA ALA A 295 -3.11 -12.32 -3.91
C ALA A 295 -1.73 -12.27 -3.24
N ARG A 296 -1.35 -13.32 -2.51
CA ARG A 296 -0.01 -13.46 -1.92
C ARG A 296 1.06 -13.48 -2.99
N ALA A 297 0.92 -14.34 -3.99
CA ALA A 297 1.87 -14.46 -5.09
C ALA A 297 2.05 -13.14 -5.87
N TYR A 298 0.94 -12.37 -6.06
CA TYR A 298 1.00 -11.06 -6.70
C TYR A 298 1.81 -10.03 -5.91
N LEU A 299 1.70 -10.03 -4.59
CA LEU A 299 2.48 -9.13 -3.74
C LEU A 299 3.95 -9.60 -3.65
N GLU A 300 4.20 -10.90 -3.52
CA GLU A 300 5.55 -11.49 -3.53
C GLU A 300 6.29 -11.21 -4.84
N PHE A 301 5.58 -11.23 -5.97
CA PHE A 301 6.16 -10.95 -7.28
C PHE A 301 6.82 -9.57 -7.36
N GLN A 302 6.34 -8.59 -6.61
CA GLN A 302 6.92 -7.25 -6.57
C GLN A 302 8.34 -7.23 -5.96
N TYR A 303 8.74 -8.28 -5.24
CA TYR A 303 10.09 -8.45 -4.67
C TYR A 303 11.02 -9.25 -5.59
N SER A 304 10.53 -9.81 -6.70
CA SER A 304 11.38 -10.51 -7.65
C SER A 304 12.38 -9.55 -8.31
N LYS A 305 13.59 -10.05 -8.62
CA LYS A 305 14.64 -9.24 -9.23
C LYS A 305 14.18 -8.56 -10.53
N GLU A 306 13.40 -9.26 -11.34
CA GLU A 306 12.81 -8.71 -12.56
C GLU A 306 11.97 -7.47 -12.28
N ILE A 307 11.08 -7.54 -11.27
CA ILE A 307 10.21 -6.42 -10.91
C ILE A 307 10.99 -5.34 -10.17
N GLN A 308 11.99 -5.68 -9.35
CA GLN A 308 12.86 -4.68 -8.74
C GLN A 308 13.62 -3.87 -9.82
N GLN A 309 14.05 -4.49 -10.91
CA GLN A 309 14.63 -3.78 -12.06
C GLN A 309 13.61 -2.89 -12.77
N LEU A 310 12.37 -3.36 -12.93
CA LEU A 310 11.28 -2.57 -13.51
C LEU A 310 10.94 -1.37 -12.62
N LEU A 311 10.83 -1.56 -11.31
CA LEU A 311 10.60 -0.50 -10.32
C LEU A 311 11.70 0.59 -10.40
N ALA A 312 12.97 0.20 -10.51
CA ALA A 312 14.07 1.14 -10.67
C ALA A 312 13.98 1.93 -11.99
N ARG A 313 13.55 1.29 -13.11
CA ARG A 313 13.27 2.01 -14.36
C ARG A 313 12.14 3.04 -14.23
N HIS A 314 11.17 2.78 -13.34
CA HIS A 314 10.14 3.75 -12.96
C HIS A 314 10.60 4.75 -11.89
N ASN A 315 11.92 4.91 -11.72
CA ASN A 315 12.53 5.86 -10.79
C ASN A 315 12.20 5.61 -9.30
N LEU A 316 11.79 4.39 -8.95
CA LEU A 316 11.56 3.98 -7.57
C LEU A 316 12.84 3.41 -6.99
N ARG A 317 13.11 3.69 -5.72
CA ARG A 317 14.22 3.11 -4.97
C ARG A 317 13.81 1.72 -4.51
N VAL A 318 14.69 0.75 -4.65
CA VAL A 318 14.42 -0.67 -4.44
C VAL A 318 15.31 -1.28 -3.38
N HIS A 319 15.05 -2.54 -3.01
CA HIS A 319 15.77 -3.23 -1.95
C HIS A 319 16.72 -4.33 -2.44
N ASP A 320 16.57 -4.80 -3.69
CA ASP A 320 17.48 -5.81 -4.24
C ASP A 320 18.89 -5.23 -4.35
N PRO A 321 19.92 -5.82 -3.67
CA PRO A 321 21.26 -5.23 -3.59
C PRO A 321 21.94 -5.09 -4.95
N GLU A 322 21.70 -6.03 -5.88
CA GLU A 322 22.31 -5.98 -7.20
C GLU A 322 21.67 -4.89 -8.06
N VAL A 323 20.34 -4.71 -7.94
CA VAL A 323 19.64 -3.63 -8.64
C VAL A 323 20.03 -2.27 -8.07
N VAL A 324 20.13 -2.16 -6.73
CA VAL A 324 20.62 -0.93 -6.05
C VAL A 324 22.01 -0.57 -6.54
N ALA A 325 22.94 -1.53 -6.61
CA ALA A 325 24.30 -1.29 -7.12
C ALA A 325 24.30 -0.86 -8.61
N ALA A 326 23.50 -1.52 -9.44
CA ALA A 326 23.40 -1.23 -10.87
C ALA A 326 22.75 0.13 -11.19
N THR A 327 21.98 0.70 -10.26
CA THR A 327 21.24 1.95 -10.44
C THR A 327 21.73 3.08 -9.51
N ALA A 328 22.88 2.89 -8.87
CA ALA A 328 23.42 3.85 -7.89
C ALA A 328 23.55 5.28 -8.43
N ASP A 329 23.96 5.42 -9.68
CA ASP A 329 24.11 6.74 -10.33
C ASP A 329 22.77 7.37 -10.74
N GLN A 330 21.70 6.59 -10.74
CA GLN A 330 20.35 7.07 -11.05
C GLN A 330 19.77 7.94 -9.92
N PHE A 331 20.20 7.73 -8.67
CA PHE A 331 19.61 8.34 -7.51
C PHE A 331 20.61 9.25 -6.77
N ALA A 332 20.15 10.44 -6.39
CA ALA A 332 20.95 11.34 -5.57
C ALA A 332 21.25 10.70 -4.21
N LYS A 333 22.44 10.99 -3.68
CA LYS A 333 22.78 10.64 -2.29
C LYS A 333 21.98 11.55 -1.35
N VAL A 334 21.12 10.94 -0.54
CA VAL A 334 20.26 11.64 0.41
C VAL A 334 20.21 10.83 1.71
N ARG A 335 20.30 11.49 2.85
CA ARG A 335 20.06 10.85 4.15
C ARG A 335 18.54 10.72 4.34
N LEU A 336 18.07 9.48 4.35
CA LEU A 336 16.64 9.16 4.51
C LEU A 336 16.34 8.91 5.99
N VAL A 337 15.31 9.57 6.49
CA VAL A 337 14.77 9.36 7.84
C VAL A 337 13.46 8.57 7.69
N ASP A 338 13.39 7.44 8.38
CA ASP A 338 12.14 6.66 8.41
C ASP A 338 11.16 7.32 9.40
N PRO A 339 9.97 7.74 8.96
CA PRO A 339 8.96 8.29 9.85
C PRO A 339 8.54 7.35 10.98
N ALA A 340 8.70 6.04 10.82
CA ALA A 340 8.44 5.08 11.90
C ALA A 340 9.34 5.30 13.13
N THR A 341 10.49 5.99 12.98
CA THR A 341 11.41 6.32 14.07
C THR A 341 11.02 7.59 14.84
N PHE A 342 10.04 8.34 14.38
CA PHE A 342 9.54 9.53 15.09
C PHE A 342 8.86 9.12 16.41
N PRO A 343 8.79 10.02 17.40
CA PRO A 343 8.17 9.71 18.69
C PRO A 343 6.78 9.08 18.57
N GLY A 344 6.61 7.86 19.08
CA GLY A 344 5.39 7.08 18.99
C GLY A 344 5.10 6.47 17.61
N GLY A 345 6.07 6.49 16.68
CA GLY A 345 5.93 5.93 15.34
C GLY A 345 4.77 6.54 14.56
N TRP A 346 4.21 5.79 13.62
CA TRP A 346 3.08 6.27 12.81
C TRP A 346 1.82 6.60 13.62
N GLU A 347 1.59 5.94 14.74
CA GLU A 347 0.46 6.27 15.64
C GLU A 347 0.68 7.63 16.32
N GLY A 348 1.89 7.89 16.82
CA GLY A 348 2.28 9.18 17.37
C GLY A 348 2.17 10.30 16.34
N ILE A 349 2.67 10.08 15.13
CA ILE A 349 2.55 11.01 14.00
C ILE A 349 1.07 11.33 13.71
N GLN A 350 0.24 10.29 13.58
CA GLN A 350 -1.18 10.49 13.29
C GLN A 350 -1.88 11.30 14.37
N LYS A 351 -1.62 10.98 15.64
CA LYS A 351 -2.22 11.67 16.80
C LYS A 351 -1.75 13.11 16.89
N THR A 352 -0.46 13.37 16.77
CA THR A 352 0.14 14.70 17.00
C THR A 352 -0.10 15.63 15.82
N HIS A 353 0.04 15.15 14.58
CA HIS A 353 0.08 16.02 13.40
C HIS A 353 -1.23 16.01 12.60
N PHE A 354 -1.84 14.83 12.36
CA PHE A 354 -2.90 14.70 11.34
C PHE A 354 -4.29 14.42 11.89
N ALA A 355 -4.44 14.14 13.19
CA ALA A 355 -5.76 14.06 13.83
C ALA A 355 -6.51 15.41 13.71
N SER A 356 -7.84 15.37 13.86
CA SER A 356 -8.62 16.59 13.94
C SER A 356 -8.15 17.47 15.12
N GLY A 357 -7.85 18.72 14.88
CA GLY A 357 -7.26 19.64 15.86
C GLY A 357 -5.76 19.39 16.14
N GLY A 358 -5.11 18.47 15.42
CA GLY A 358 -3.67 18.22 15.49
C GLY A 358 -2.83 19.41 15.00
N LEU A 359 -1.50 19.25 15.08
CA LEU A 359 -0.57 20.34 14.81
C LEU A 359 -0.75 20.94 13.40
N LEU A 360 -1.03 20.14 12.38
CA LEU A 360 -1.32 20.64 11.04
C LEU A 360 -2.51 21.62 11.03
N ASP A 361 -3.61 21.26 11.70
CA ASP A 361 -4.80 22.12 11.76
C ASP A 361 -4.52 23.44 12.51
N GLN A 362 -3.75 23.35 13.60
CA GLN A 362 -3.34 24.52 14.38
C GLN A 362 -2.48 25.49 13.56
N LEU A 363 -1.49 24.95 12.83
CA LEU A 363 -0.59 25.77 11.99
C LEU A 363 -1.33 26.40 10.79
N LEU A 364 -2.24 25.66 10.14
CA LEU A 364 -3.06 26.19 9.07
C LEU A 364 -4.05 27.26 9.55
N ALA A 365 -4.58 27.14 10.76
CA ALA A 365 -5.44 28.14 11.36
C ALA A 365 -4.67 29.43 11.70
N ALA A 366 -3.46 29.29 12.26
CA ALA A 366 -2.60 30.43 12.60
C ALA A 366 -2.10 31.22 11.37
N GLY A 367 -1.92 30.57 10.22
CA GLY A 367 -1.46 31.21 8.98
C GLY A 367 -2.55 31.94 8.18
N ARG A 368 -3.80 31.96 8.64
CA ARG A 368 -4.93 32.64 7.97
C ARG A 368 -5.22 34.06 8.50
N HIS A 369 -4.29 34.63 9.30
CA HIS A 369 -4.42 35.96 9.88
C HIS A 369 -3.45 36.96 9.29
#